data_f106e64ba9051fd7c4fc0008ed1d1c74
#
_entry.id   f106e64ba9051fd7c4fc0008ed1d1c74
#
_cell.length_a   1.000
_cell.length_b   1.000
_cell.length_c   1.000
_cell.angle_alpha   90.00
_cell.angle_beta   90.00
_cell.angle_gamma   90.00
#
_symmetry.space_group_name_H-M   'P 1'
#
loop_
_entity.id
_entity.type
_entity.pdbx_description
1 polymer ?
#
loop_
_entity_poly.entity_id
_entity_poly.type
_entity_poly.pdbx_seq_one_letter_code
_entity_poly.pdbx_strand_id
1 'polypeptide(L)'
;MAFTALLVSVLAALQVANGALIRRTTCSDGTVVANSACCILTPVIQDLQTNLFDGGECGEDVHESLRLTFHDAIGISPAIAARGQFGGGGADGSIALFESIETNFHANLGVDEIINEQAPLVARHNITTADFIQLAGAIGLSNCPGAPQLDVFIGRADATQPAPDLTVPEPFDTVDSILARFSDAGGFSSAEVVALLASHTVAAADHVDPSIPGTPFDSTPELFDTQFFIETQLRGTLFPGTGGNQGEVESPIRGEIRLQSDSELARDSRTACEWQSFVNNQAKLQSAFKAAFRKMTVLGHDETQLIDCSDVVAVPPAPASNAHFPAGLSNADVEQACADTPFPTLSTDPGPATSVAPVPPS
;
A
#
# COMPACT_ATOMS: atom_id res chain seq x y z
N MET A 1 28.53 64.82 -37.31
CA MET A 1 27.43 63.94 -36.90
C MET A 1 27.95 62.53 -37.11
N ALA A 2 28.39 61.91 -36.04
CA ALA A 2 28.91 60.53 -36.05
C ALA A 2 27.87 59.60 -35.43
N PHE A 3 27.40 58.65 -36.19
CA PHE A 3 26.51 57.57 -35.70
C PHE A 3 27.41 56.43 -35.17
N THR A 4 27.36 56.20 -33.88
CA THR A 4 27.98 55.04 -33.22
C THR A 4 26.95 53.89 -33.22
N ALA A 5 27.27 52.84 -33.97
CA ALA A 5 26.50 51.59 -33.94
C ALA A 5 26.91 50.74 -32.77
N LEU A 6 25.98 50.42 -31.87
CA LEU A 6 26.17 49.56 -30.72
C LEU A 6 25.91 48.11 -31.16
N LEU A 7 26.95 47.26 -31.25
CA LEU A 7 26.81 45.82 -31.45
C LEU A 7 26.45 45.18 -30.11
N VAL A 8 25.25 44.70 -30.00
CA VAL A 8 24.82 43.82 -28.87
C VAL A 8 25.16 42.39 -29.25
N SER A 9 26.19 41.83 -28.63
CA SER A 9 26.51 40.41 -28.75
C SER A 9 25.64 39.61 -27.82
N VAL A 10 24.67 38.90 -28.34
CA VAL A 10 23.89 37.91 -27.59
C VAL A 10 24.72 36.64 -27.51
N LEU A 11 25.35 36.38 -26.37
CA LEU A 11 25.89 35.03 -26.03
C LEU A 11 24.70 34.14 -25.65
N ALA A 12 24.29 33.28 -26.56
CA ALA A 12 23.43 32.14 -26.25
C ALA A 12 24.26 31.09 -25.52
N ALA A 13 24.10 31.01 -24.21
CA ALA A 13 24.61 29.90 -23.43
C ALA A 13 23.81 28.64 -23.78
N LEU A 14 24.37 27.77 -24.59
CA LEU A 14 23.90 26.40 -24.74
C LEU A 14 24.16 25.68 -23.41
N GLN A 15 23.11 25.54 -22.57
CA GLN A 15 23.14 24.54 -21.52
C GLN A 15 23.05 23.16 -22.17
N VAL A 16 24.21 22.51 -22.30
CA VAL A 16 24.26 21.08 -22.58
C VAL A 16 23.74 20.39 -21.35
N ALA A 17 22.47 19.97 -21.38
CA ALA A 17 21.96 19.02 -20.41
C ALA A 17 22.76 17.73 -20.63
N ASN A 18 23.73 17.46 -19.77
CA ASN A 18 24.35 16.14 -19.64
C ASN A 18 23.29 15.20 -19.04
N GLY A 19 22.32 14.78 -19.83
CA GLY A 19 21.56 13.57 -19.55
C GLY A 19 22.57 12.43 -19.63
N ALA A 20 22.98 11.92 -18.47
CA ALA A 20 23.71 10.67 -18.44
C ALA A 20 22.84 9.64 -19.20
N LEU A 21 23.32 9.16 -20.34
CA LEU A 21 22.69 8.05 -21.04
C LEU A 21 22.81 6.84 -20.12
N ILE A 22 21.77 6.56 -19.35
CA ILE A 22 21.67 5.32 -18.57
C ILE A 22 21.73 4.20 -19.60
N ARG A 23 22.83 3.46 -19.60
CA ARG A 23 23.07 2.37 -20.54
C ARG A 23 22.19 1.19 -20.09
N ARG A 24 21.02 1.05 -20.71
CA ARG A 24 20.12 -0.07 -20.45
C ARG A 24 20.80 -1.39 -20.81
N THR A 25 20.51 -2.42 -20.03
CA THR A 25 21.00 -3.80 -20.22
C THR A 25 19.84 -4.68 -20.68
N THR A 26 20.09 -5.57 -21.63
CA THR A 26 19.13 -6.61 -22.03
C THR A 26 19.42 -7.88 -21.22
N CYS A 27 18.43 -8.36 -20.50
CA CYS A 27 18.47 -9.62 -19.75
C CYS A 27 18.40 -10.83 -20.69
N SER A 28 18.62 -12.04 -20.16
CA SER A 28 18.63 -13.28 -20.97
C SER A 28 17.28 -13.62 -21.62
N ASP A 29 16.17 -13.14 -21.04
CA ASP A 29 14.81 -13.30 -21.55
C ASP A 29 14.38 -12.21 -22.53
N GLY A 30 15.27 -11.24 -22.81
CA GLY A 30 15.00 -10.10 -23.69
C GLY A 30 14.47 -8.84 -22.99
N THR A 31 14.17 -8.89 -21.70
CA THR A 31 13.74 -7.73 -20.90
C THR A 31 14.87 -6.69 -20.84
N VAL A 32 14.51 -5.41 -20.91
CA VAL A 32 15.47 -4.31 -20.92
C VAL A 32 15.34 -3.51 -19.62
N VAL A 33 16.40 -3.52 -18.81
CA VAL A 33 16.46 -2.88 -17.48
C VAL A 33 17.55 -1.80 -17.42
N ALA A 34 17.38 -0.83 -16.51
CA ALA A 34 18.36 0.23 -16.26
C ALA A 34 19.63 -0.31 -15.60
N ASN A 35 19.50 -1.27 -14.69
CA ASN A 35 20.61 -1.90 -13.97
C ASN A 35 20.65 -3.41 -14.22
N SER A 36 21.80 -3.94 -14.64
CA SER A 36 21.96 -5.37 -14.91
C SER A 36 21.68 -6.28 -13.70
N ALA A 37 21.85 -5.78 -12.49
CA ALA A 37 21.52 -6.54 -11.28
C ALA A 37 20.01 -6.85 -11.20
N CYS A 38 19.15 -6.02 -11.81
CA CYS A 38 17.70 -6.25 -11.81
C CYS A 38 17.26 -7.42 -12.71
N CYS A 39 18.15 -7.94 -13.57
CA CYS A 39 17.83 -9.10 -14.40
C CYS A 39 17.48 -10.35 -13.60
N ILE A 40 17.93 -10.47 -12.36
CA ILE A 40 17.57 -11.60 -11.49
C ILE A 40 16.08 -11.62 -11.15
N LEU A 41 15.39 -10.48 -11.26
CA LEU A 41 13.99 -10.33 -10.92
C LEU A 41 13.05 -10.83 -12.03
N THR A 42 13.49 -10.86 -13.27
CA THR A 42 12.60 -11.22 -14.41
C THR A 42 12.00 -12.62 -14.29
N PRO A 43 12.75 -13.69 -13.93
CA PRO A 43 12.15 -15.00 -13.68
C PRO A 43 11.28 -15.04 -12.40
N VAL A 44 11.60 -14.22 -11.38
CA VAL A 44 10.79 -14.12 -10.16
C VAL A 44 9.44 -13.51 -10.48
N ILE A 45 9.42 -12.41 -11.24
CA ILE A 45 8.19 -11.72 -11.66
C ILE A 45 7.31 -12.65 -12.50
N GLN A 46 7.90 -13.40 -13.42
CA GLN A 46 7.14 -14.38 -14.21
C GLN A 46 6.53 -15.48 -13.33
N ASP A 47 7.27 -15.93 -12.32
CA ASP A 47 6.81 -16.95 -11.38
C ASP A 47 5.67 -16.41 -10.50
N LEU A 48 5.81 -15.20 -9.96
CA LEU A 48 4.77 -14.48 -9.21
C LEU A 48 3.47 -14.37 -10.03
N GLN A 49 3.56 -13.84 -11.24
CA GLN A 49 2.38 -13.64 -12.10
C GLN A 49 1.69 -14.95 -12.47
N THR A 50 2.46 -16.03 -12.68
CA THR A 50 1.91 -17.30 -13.18
C THR A 50 1.39 -18.21 -12.07
N ASN A 51 2.08 -18.25 -10.93
CA ASN A 51 1.89 -19.26 -9.90
C ASN A 51 1.44 -18.69 -8.54
N LEU A 52 1.31 -17.36 -8.42
CA LEU A 52 0.76 -16.71 -7.24
C LEU A 52 -0.41 -15.78 -7.59
N PHE A 53 -0.34 -15.02 -8.67
CA PHE A 53 -1.33 -14.00 -9.02
C PHE A 53 -2.24 -14.41 -10.19
N ASP A 54 -2.51 -15.68 -10.41
CA ASP A 54 -3.45 -16.25 -11.39
C ASP A 54 -3.36 -15.66 -12.81
N GLY A 55 -2.15 -15.37 -13.25
CA GLY A 55 -1.91 -14.75 -14.55
C GLY A 55 -2.03 -13.23 -14.56
N GLY A 56 -2.05 -12.59 -13.39
CA GLY A 56 -2.06 -11.14 -13.23
C GLY A 56 -3.41 -10.58 -12.80
N GLU A 57 -4.19 -11.32 -12.03
CA GLU A 57 -5.41 -10.84 -11.41
C GLU A 57 -5.09 -9.96 -10.19
N CYS A 58 -5.99 -9.04 -9.84
CA CYS A 58 -5.98 -8.27 -8.60
C CYS A 58 -6.90 -8.98 -7.60
N GLY A 59 -6.51 -10.17 -7.18
CA GLY A 59 -7.27 -11.06 -6.29
C GLY A 59 -6.66 -11.14 -4.89
N GLU A 60 -7.05 -12.16 -4.14
CA GLU A 60 -6.72 -12.36 -2.73
C GLU A 60 -5.20 -12.36 -2.49
N ASP A 61 -4.42 -13.15 -3.25
CA ASP A 61 -2.96 -13.22 -3.08
C ASP A 61 -2.26 -11.88 -3.31
N VAL A 62 -2.83 -11.00 -4.15
CA VAL A 62 -2.33 -9.63 -4.31
C VAL A 62 -2.60 -8.80 -3.07
N HIS A 63 -3.82 -8.89 -2.51
CA HIS A 63 -4.21 -8.17 -1.29
C HIS A 63 -3.32 -8.57 -0.13
N GLU A 64 -3.14 -9.87 0.09
CA GLU A 64 -2.31 -10.42 1.14
C GLU A 64 -0.82 -10.12 0.94
N SER A 65 -0.31 -10.22 -0.30
CA SER A 65 1.07 -9.84 -0.61
C SER A 65 1.34 -8.38 -0.32
N LEU A 66 0.38 -7.49 -0.62
CA LEU A 66 0.49 -6.07 -0.29
C LEU A 66 0.46 -5.85 1.23
N ARG A 67 -0.44 -6.53 1.95
CA ARG A 67 -0.52 -6.50 3.42
C ARG A 67 0.78 -6.98 4.04
N LEU A 68 1.36 -8.08 3.54
CA LEU A 68 2.61 -8.65 4.06
C LEU A 68 3.78 -7.65 3.99
N THR A 69 3.86 -6.81 2.94
CA THR A 69 4.92 -5.78 2.85
C THR A 69 4.90 -4.83 4.04
N PHE A 70 3.71 -4.47 4.52
CA PHE A 70 3.54 -3.59 5.67
C PHE A 70 3.85 -4.32 6.98
N HIS A 71 3.32 -5.52 7.18
CA HIS A 71 3.52 -6.30 8.39
C HIS A 71 4.99 -6.64 8.64
N ASP A 72 5.77 -6.88 7.57
CA ASP A 72 7.21 -7.01 7.65
C ASP A 72 7.89 -5.67 7.99
N ALA A 73 7.66 -4.66 7.14
CA ALA A 73 8.39 -3.41 7.20
C ALA A 73 8.17 -2.60 8.48
N ILE A 74 6.95 -2.61 9.06
CA ILE A 74 6.63 -1.86 10.29
C ILE A 74 7.25 -2.50 11.53
N GLY A 75 7.80 -3.71 11.42
CA GLY A 75 8.45 -4.46 12.49
C GLY A 75 9.76 -3.84 13.01
N ILE A 76 9.81 -2.51 13.14
CA ILE A 76 10.98 -1.77 13.63
C ILE A 76 10.57 -0.69 14.63
N SER A 77 11.31 -0.56 15.74
CA SER A 77 11.09 0.44 16.77
C SER A 77 12.41 0.99 17.31
N PRO A 78 12.84 2.16 16.85
CA PRO A 78 13.93 2.90 17.47
C PRO A 78 13.76 3.14 18.96
N ALA A 79 12.53 3.33 19.44
CA ALA A 79 12.23 3.49 20.85
C ALA A 79 12.52 2.23 21.69
N ILE A 80 12.29 1.04 21.13
CA ILE A 80 12.68 -0.25 21.76
C ILE A 80 14.21 -0.37 21.77
N ALA A 81 14.86 -0.08 20.64
CA ALA A 81 16.31 -0.11 20.51
C ALA A 81 17.01 0.83 21.50
N ALA A 82 16.46 2.03 21.72
CA ALA A 82 16.97 3.00 22.68
C ALA A 82 16.93 2.50 24.13
N ARG A 83 16.11 1.48 24.44
CA ARG A 83 16.07 0.80 25.74
C ARG A 83 17.05 -0.37 25.87
N GLY A 84 17.89 -0.60 24.84
CA GLY A 84 18.89 -1.68 24.81
C GLY A 84 18.33 -3.05 24.47
N GLN A 85 17.14 -3.11 23.88
CA GLN A 85 16.51 -4.32 23.35
C GLN A 85 16.65 -4.36 21.82
N PHE A 86 16.46 -5.52 21.19
CA PHE A 86 16.38 -5.59 19.74
C PHE A 86 15.08 -4.90 19.28
N GLY A 87 15.23 -3.89 18.45
CA GLY A 87 14.14 -3.05 18.00
C GLY A 87 13.49 -3.50 16.68
N GLY A 88 13.89 -4.64 16.11
CA GLY A 88 13.48 -5.09 14.78
C GLY A 88 14.37 -4.54 13.67
N GLY A 89 14.26 -5.10 12.48
CA GLY A 89 15.08 -4.75 11.32
C GLY A 89 14.32 -4.00 10.22
N GLY A 90 13.02 -3.83 10.33
CA GLY A 90 12.20 -3.19 9.31
C GLY A 90 11.85 -4.15 8.16
N ALA A 91 12.01 -3.71 6.93
CA ALA A 91 11.71 -4.52 5.74
C ALA A 91 12.83 -5.56 5.51
N ASP A 92 12.96 -6.52 6.42
CA ASP A 92 14.06 -7.51 6.44
C ASP A 92 13.60 -8.97 6.30
N GLY A 93 12.31 -9.21 6.05
CA GLY A 93 11.74 -10.54 5.86
C GLY A 93 11.56 -11.32 7.15
N SER A 94 11.68 -10.67 8.32
CA SER A 94 11.61 -11.36 9.62
C SER A 94 10.31 -12.12 9.80
N ILE A 95 9.19 -11.57 9.37
CA ILE A 95 7.86 -12.17 9.52
C ILE A 95 7.76 -13.56 8.85
N ALA A 96 8.42 -13.78 7.73
CA ALA A 96 8.44 -15.07 7.05
C ALA A 96 9.58 -15.97 7.57
N LEU A 97 10.75 -15.41 7.89
CA LEU A 97 11.89 -16.17 8.40
C LEU A 97 11.68 -16.68 9.81
N PHE A 98 10.91 -15.97 10.61
CA PHE A 98 10.53 -16.34 11.99
C PHE A 98 9.01 -16.54 12.11
N GLU A 99 8.40 -17.09 11.07
CA GLU A 99 6.97 -17.37 10.96
C GLU A 99 6.39 -17.97 12.24
N SER A 100 6.99 -19.03 12.78
CA SER A 100 6.52 -19.70 14.00
C SER A 100 6.48 -18.82 15.26
N ILE A 101 7.02 -17.61 15.20
CA ILE A 101 7.00 -16.60 16.27
C ILE A 101 6.07 -15.45 15.89
N GLU A 102 6.34 -14.80 14.76
CA GLU A 102 5.70 -13.52 14.43
C GLU A 102 4.25 -13.69 13.97
N THR A 103 3.87 -14.79 13.33
CA THR A 103 2.47 -15.05 12.96
C THR A 103 1.57 -15.34 14.18
N ASN A 104 2.17 -15.62 15.36
CA ASN A 104 1.41 -15.72 16.61
C ASN A 104 1.15 -14.37 17.29
N PHE A 105 1.72 -13.28 16.81
CA PHE A 105 1.35 -11.94 17.27
C PHE A 105 -0.05 -11.60 16.79
N HIS A 106 -0.89 -11.03 17.66
CA HIS A 106 -2.31 -10.85 17.36
C HIS A 106 -2.56 -10.04 16.08
N ALA A 107 -1.79 -8.98 15.85
CA ALA A 107 -1.92 -8.16 14.65
C ALA A 107 -1.52 -8.88 13.35
N ASN A 108 -0.78 -10.00 13.46
CA ASN A 108 -0.29 -10.78 12.32
C ASN A 108 -1.17 -12.00 12.01
N LEU A 109 -2.34 -12.14 12.63
CA LEU A 109 -3.24 -13.24 12.31
C LEU A 109 -3.60 -13.26 10.83
N GLY A 110 -3.50 -14.44 10.20
CA GLY A 110 -3.76 -14.69 8.79
C GLY A 110 -2.60 -14.39 7.82
N VAL A 111 -1.51 -13.72 8.24
CA VAL A 111 -0.36 -13.50 7.34
C VAL A 111 0.41 -14.76 7.01
N ASP A 112 0.23 -15.84 7.78
CA ASP A 112 0.82 -17.15 7.51
C ASP A 112 0.31 -17.77 6.21
N GLU A 113 -0.90 -17.45 5.77
CA GLU A 113 -1.47 -17.94 4.53
C GLU A 113 -0.59 -17.52 3.35
N ILE A 114 -0.40 -16.24 3.12
CA ILE A 114 0.42 -15.74 2.01
C ILE A 114 1.92 -16.04 2.19
N ILE A 115 2.42 -16.13 3.43
CA ILE A 115 3.80 -16.57 3.68
C ILE A 115 4.00 -18.00 3.15
N ASN A 116 3.05 -18.90 3.41
CA ASN A 116 3.10 -20.28 2.94
C ASN A 116 3.00 -20.38 1.42
N GLU A 117 2.20 -19.53 0.76
CA GLU A 117 2.11 -19.47 -0.70
C GLU A 117 3.39 -18.90 -1.32
N GLN A 118 4.03 -17.92 -0.69
CA GLN A 118 5.28 -17.33 -1.18
C GLN A 118 6.52 -18.19 -0.93
N ALA A 119 6.55 -18.99 0.14
CA ALA A 119 7.73 -19.79 0.53
C ALA A 119 8.28 -20.70 -0.58
N PRO A 120 7.49 -21.48 -1.34
CA PRO A 120 7.99 -22.28 -2.45
C PRO A 120 8.56 -21.45 -3.60
N LEU A 121 8.09 -20.20 -3.79
CA LEU A 121 8.62 -19.29 -4.80
C LEU A 121 9.97 -18.73 -4.36
N VAL A 122 10.09 -18.27 -3.12
CA VAL A 122 11.37 -17.83 -2.53
C VAL A 122 12.42 -18.91 -2.68
N ALA A 123 12.08 -20.17 -2.34
CA ALA A 123 13.01 -21.31 -2.40
C ALA A 123 13.52 -21.62 -3.82
N ARG A 124 12.80 -21.22 -4.87
CA ARG A 124 13.19 -21.46 -6.27
C ARG A 124 14.14 -20.40 -6.85
N HIS A 125 14.21 -19.25 -6.21
CA HIS A 125 14.93 -18.09 -6.72
C HIS A 125 16.09 -17.68 -5.82
N ASN A 126 17.13 -17.11 -6.42
CA ASN A 126 18.29 -16.59 -5.67
C ASN A 126 18.05 -15.11 -5.30
N ILE A 127 17.10 -14.89 -4.41
CA ILE A 127 16.72 -13.59 -3.87
C ILE A 127 16.53 -13.73 -2.35
N THR A 128 16.78 -12.68 -1.58
CA THR A 128 16.49 -12.67 -0.15
C THR A 128 14.98 -12.69 0.09
N THR A 129 14.54 -13.24 1.22
CA THR A 129 13.13 -13.20 1.64
C THR A 129 12.66 -11.75 1.78
N ALA A 130 13.51 -10.88 2.32
CA ALA A 130 13.27 -9.46 2.46
C ALA A 130 12.95 -8.78 1.11
N ASP A 131 13.78 -9.02 0.08
CA ASP A 131 13.55 -8.45 -1.25
C ASP A 131 12.34 -9.07 -1.93
N PHE A 132 12.09 -10.38 -1.71
CA PHE A 132 10.97 -11.09 -2.32
C PHE A 132 9.62 -10.55 -1.84
N ILE A 133 9.43 -10.36 -0.53
CA ILE A 133 8.19 -9.81 0.05
C ILE A 133 7.87 -8.43 -0.56
N GLN A 134 8.85 -7.53 -0.58
CA GLN A 134 8.65 -6.18 -1.10
C GLN A 134 8.42 -6.18 -2.62
N LEU A 135 9.06 -7.09 -3.36
CA LEU A 135 8.82 -7.29 -4.79
C LEU A 135 7.42 -7.84 -5.04
N ALA A 136 6.99 -8.87 -4.30
CA ALA A 136 5.69 -9.50 -4.48
C ALA A 136 4.54 -8.49 -4.31
N GLY A 137 4.57 -7.68 -3.24
CA GLY A 137 3.56 -6.63 -3.05
C GLY A 137 3.55 -5.58 -4.17
N ALA A 138 4.72 -5.16 -4.67
CA ALA A 138 4.80 -4.18 -5.76
C ALA A 138 4.32 -4.76 -7.12
N ILE A 139 4.68 -6.01 -7.42
CA ILE A 139 4.24 -6.70 -8.64
C ILE A 139 2.76 -7.04 -8.56
N GLY A 140 2.28 -7.56 -7.43
CA GLY A 140 0.87 -7.83 -7.21
C GLY A 140 0.02 -6.57 -7.42
N LEU A 141 0.35 -5.48 -6.73
CA LEU A 141 -0.39 -4.23 -6.88
C LEU A 141 -0.38 -3.69 -8.33
N SER A 142 0.65 -3.98 -9.13
CA SER A 142 0.69 -3.55 -10.53
C SER A 142 -0.40 -4.21 -11.41
N ASN A 143 -1.04 -5.26 -10.92
CA ASN A 143 -2.18 -5.90 -11.58
C ASN A 143 -3.50 -5.15 -11.34
N CYS A 144 -3.58 -4.35 -10.25
CA CYS A 144 -4.80 -3.65 -9.87
C CYS A 144 -5.01 -2.38 -10.70
N PRO A 145 -6.13 -2.25 -11.44
CA PRO A 145 -6.43 -1.04 -12.20
C PRO A 145 -6.48 0.18 -11.28
N GLY A 146 -5.82 1.26 -11.69
CA GLY A 146 -5.74 2.51 -10.92
C GLY A 146 -4.57 2.59 -9.94
N ALA A 147 -3.81 1.52 -9.73
CA ALA A 147 -2.64 1.55 -8.87
C ALA A 147 -1.52 2.46 -9.42
N PRO A 148 -0.63 2.99 -8.57
CA PRO A 148 0.61 3.61 -9.04
C PRO A 148 1.64 2.55 -9.43
N GLN A 149 2.53 2.84 -10.36
CA GLN A 149 3.74 2.05 -10.55
C GLN A 149 4.65 2.28 -9.35
N LEU A 150 4.81 1.25 -8.50
CA LEU A 150 5.62 1.33 -7.29
C LEU A 150 7.12 1.26 -7.59
N ASP A 151 7.91 1.79 -6.65
CA ASP A 151 9.36 1.66 -6.69
C ASP A 151 9.78 0.34 -6.03
N VAL A 152 10.76 -0.34 -6.63
CA VAL A 152 11.32 -1.60 -6.14
C VAL A 152 12.82 -1.46 -5.95
N PHE A 153 13.29 -1.83 -4.77
CA PHE A 153 14.71 -1.86 -4.42
C PHE A 153 15.11 -3.27 -4.03
N ILE A 154 16.33 -3.68 -4.37
CA ILE A 154 16.91 -4.97 -3.96
C ILE A 154 18.25 -4.77 -3.27
N GLY A 155 18.67 -5.79 -2.50
CA GLY A 155 19.94 -5.81 -1.78
C GLY A 155 19.74 -5.79 -0.25
N ARG A 156 18.51 -6.00 0.23
CA ARG A 156 18.25 -6.18 1.66
C ARG A 156 18.88 -7.48 2.14
N ALA A 157 19.46 -7.44 3.32
CA ALA A 157 19.86 -8.66 4.03
C ALA A 157 18.64 -9.23 4.76
N ASP A 158 18.55 -10.57 4.78
CA ASP A 158 17.54 -11.28 5.54
C ASP A 158 17.75 -11.09 7.05
N ALA A 159 16.65 -11.07 7.79
CA ALA A 159 16.61 -10.94 9.25
C ALA A 159 17.36 -12.07 9.95
N THR A 160 17.96 -11.75 11.09
CA THR A 160 18.64 -12.72 11.96
C THR A 160 17.93 -12.94 13.30
N GLN A 161 16.88 -12.16 13.58
CA GLN A 161 16.05 -12.25 14.77
C GLN A 161 14.63 -11.82 14.40
N PRO A 162 13.60 -12.33 15.13
CA PRO A 162 12.22 -11.91 14.91
C PRO A 162 12.02 -10.44 15.31
N ALA A 163 11.11 -9.76 14.64
CA ALA A 163 10.67 -8.43 15.04
C ALA A 163 10.00 -8.47 16.43
N PRO A 164 10.02 -7.36 17.19
CA PRO A 164 9.30 -7.29 18.46
C PRO A 164 7.79 -7.35 18.25
N ASP A 165 7.08 -8.00 19.17
CA ASP A 165 5.62 -7.93 19.24
C ASP A 165 5.13 -6.48 19.49
N LEU A 166 3.87 -6.19 19.18
CA LEU A 166 3.22 -4.88 19.32
C LEU A 166 3.83 -3.76 18.45
N THR A 167 4.50 -4.13 17.36
CA THR A 167 5.01 -3.17 16.37
C THR A 167 4.04 -2.93 15.22
N VAL A 168 3.12 -3.84 14.95
CA VAL A 168 2.02 -3.67 13.99
C VAL A 168 0.81 -3.09 14.73
N PRO A 169 0.23 -1.96 14.28
CA PRO A 169 -1.01 -1.42 14.84
C PRO A 169 -2.20 -2.37 14.68
N GLU A 170 -3.08 -2.36 15.65
CA GLU A 170 -4.31 -3.15 15.69
C GLU A 170 -5.51 -2.35 15.18
N PRO A 171 -6.55 -2.99 14.61
CA PRO A 171 -7.75 -2.30 14.15
C PRO A 171 -8.56 -1.62 15.27
N PHE A 172 -8.29 -1.95 16.52
CA PHE A 172 -8.90 -1.35 17.72
C PHE A 172 -7.98 -0.33 18.42
N ASP A 173 -6.80 -0.06 17.91
CA ASP A 173 -5.89 0.95 18.44
C ASP A 173 -6.47 2.36 18.27
N THR A 174 -6.20 3.22 19.24
CA THR A 174 -6.57 4.64 19.14
C THR A 174 -5.73 5.35 18.08
N VAL A 175 -6.25 6.43 17.51
CA VAL A 175 -5.50 7.28 16.55
C VAL A 175 -4.16 7.75 17.14
N ASP A 176 -4.12 8.08 18.44
CA ASP A 176 -2.88 8.46 19.11
C ASP A 176 -1.83 7.35 19.10
N SER A 177 -2.26 6.10 19.37
CA SER A 177 -1.39 4.92 19.34
C SER A 177 -0.87 4.67 17.94
N ILE A 178 -1.76 4.67 16.94
CA ILE A 178 -1.42 4.44 15.53
C ILE A 178 -0.40 5.48 15.04
N LEU A 179 -0.70 6.77 15.19
CA LEU A 179 0.19 7.84 14.73
C LEU A 179 1.54 7.81 15.47
N ALA A 180 1.56 7.53 16.78
CA ALA A 180 2.80 7.38 17.54
C ALA A 180 3.63 6.18 17.07
N ARG A 181 2.98 5.04 16.72
CA ARG A 181 3.65 3.85 16.24
C ARG A 181 4.32 4.08 14.88
N PHE A 182 3.62 4.70 13.94
CA PHE A 182 4.17 5.05 12.64
C PHE A 182 5.29 6.10 12.75
N SER A 183 5.14 7.06 13.66
CA SER A 183 6.20 8.04 13.95
C SER A 183 7.45 7.38 14.51
N ASP A 184 7.31 6.39 15.40
CA ASP A 184 8.44 5.62 15.96
C ASP A 184 9.11 4.75 14.88
N ALA A 185 8.35 4.07 14.02
CA ALA A 185 8.90 3.19 13.00
C ALA A 185 9.82 3.91 12.01
N GLY A 186 9.41 5.08 11.53
CA GLY A 186 10.14 5.78 10.48
C GLY A 186 9.83 7.27 10.36
N GLY A 187 9.28 7.90 11.41
CA GLY A 187 8.94 9.33 11.37
C GLY A 187 7.85 9.64 10.34
N PHE A 188 6.86 8.75 10.16
CA PHE A 188 5.73 9.01 9.28
C PHE A 188 4.87 10.13 9.84
N SER A 189 4.51 11.07 8.98
CA SER A 189 3.50 12.08 9.26
C SER A 189 2.09 11.49 9.20
N SER A 190 1.10 12.19 9.78
CA SER A 190 -0.30 11.78 9.69
C SER A 190 -0.80 11.67 8.24
N ALA A 191 -0.30 12.53 7.34
CA ALA A 191 -0.64 12.46 5.92
C ALA A 191 -0.08 11.20 5.24
N GLU A 192 1.17 10.79 5.57
CA GLU A 192 1.75 9.56 5.05
C GLU A 192 1.04 8.32 5.60
N VAL A 193 0.58 8.34 6.86
CA VAL A 193 -0.24 7.25 7.42
C VAL A 193 -1.54 7.10 6.64
N VAL A 194 -2.27 8.21 6.41
CA VAL A 194 -3.52 8.17 5.61
C VAL A 194 -3.25 7.72 4.18
N ALA A 195 -2.12 8.12 3.59
CA ALA A 195 -1.75 7.67 2.25
C ALA A 195 -1.52 6.14 2.18
N LEU A 196 -0.87 5.54 3.20
CA LEU A 196 -0.65 4.09 3.25
C LEU A 196 -1.96 3.30 3.39
N LEU A 197 -2.98 3.87 4.05
CA LEU A 197 -4.30 3.23 4.15
C LEU A 197 -5.03 3.10 2.81
N ALA A 198 -4.51 3.69 1.73
CA ALA A 198 -5.00 3.40 0.37
C ALA A 198 -4.85 1.92 -0.02
N SER A 199 -4.00 1.15 0.67
CA SER A 199 -3.93 -0.31 0.51
C SER A 199 -5.27 -1.00 0.84
N HIS A 200 -6.09 -0.42 1.72
CA HIS A 200 -7.39 -0.98 2.11
C HIS A 200 -8.44 -0.93 0.99
N THR A 201 -8.23 -0.18 -0.11
CA THR A 201 -9.13 -0.26 -1.27
C THR A 201 -8.94 -1.56 -2.07
N VAL A 202 -7.81 -2.25 -1.90
CA VAL A 202 -7.52 -3.58 -2.47
C VAL A 202 -7.19 -4.53 -1.31
N ALA A 203 -8.21 -4.83 -0.50
CA ALA A 203 -8.08 -5.64 0.70
C ALA A 203 -9.42 -6.23 1.15
N ALA A 204 -9.34 -7.33 1.90
CA ALA A 204 -10.45 -7.96 2.59
C ALA A 204 -10.04 -8.37 4.00
N ALA A 205 -11.01 -8.72 4.85
CA ALA A 205 -10.78 -9.17 6.22
C ALA A 205 -11.32 -10.58 6.43
N ASP A 206 -10.47 -11.45 7.01
CA ASP A 206 -10.81 -12.83 7.35
C ASP A 206 -10.97 -13.05 8.85
N HIS A 207 -10.23 -12.31 9.66
CA HIS A 207 -10.09 -12.56 11.10
C HIS A 207 -10.79 -11.54 12.00
N VAL A 208 -11.21 -10.38 11.49
CA VAL A 208 -11.93 -9.36 12.29
C VAL A 208 -13.34 -9.85 12.64
N ASP A 209 -14.08 -10.39 11.67
CA ASP A 209 -15.27 -11.21 11.89
C ASP A 209 -15.10 -12.55 11.17
N PRO A 210 -14.66 -13.62 11.87
CA PRO A 210 -14.40 -14.91 11.24
C PRO A 210 -15.66 -15.61 10.68
N SER A 211 -16.85 -15.07 10.90
CA SER A 211 -18.09 -15.61 10.32
C SER A 211 -18.31 -15.19 8.86
N ILE A 212 -17.55 -14.23 8.37
CA ILE A 212 -17.65 -13.63 7.04
C ILE A 212 -16.26 -13.40 6.41
N PRO A 213 -15.41 -14.41 6.26
CA PRO A 213 -14.08 -14.25 5.67
C PRO A 213 -14.18 -13.70 4.24
N GLY A 214 -13.16 -13.01 3.77
CA GLY A 214 -13.12 -12.37 2.47
C GLY A 214 -13.94 -11.08 2.37
N THR A 215 -14.45 -10.53 3.47
CA THR A 215 -15.28 -9.32 3.41
C THR A 215 -14.42 -8.08 3.14
N PRO A 216 -14.63 -7.38 1.99
CA PRO A 216 -13.83 -6.24 1.59
C PRO A 216 -14.10 -4.98 2.41
N PHE A 217 -13.18 -4.02 2.35
CA PHE A 217 -13.27 -2.72 3.04
C PHE A 217 -13.96 -1.63 2.22
N ASP A 218 -14.20 -1.86 0.93
CA ASP A 218 -15.00 -1.00 0.06
C ASP A 218 -15.75 -1.82 -1.00
N SER A 219 -16.47 -1.12 -1.88
CA SER A 219 -17.31 -1.79 -2.90
C SER A 219 -16.56 -2.17 -4.16
N THR A 220 -15.26 -1.89 -4.26
CA THR A 220 -14.42 -2.09 -5.45
C THR A 220 -13.09 -2.80 -5.16
N PRO A 221 -13.07 -3.95 -4.44
CA PRO A 221 -11.85 -4.54 -3.89
C PRO A 221 -10.80 -4.96 -4.94
N GLU A 222 -11.15 -5.04 -6.21
CA GLU A 222 -10.22 -5.35 -7.31
C GLU A 222 -9.65 -4.09 -7.98
N LEU A 223 -9.99 -2.88 -7.49
CA LEU A 223 -9.58 -1.60 -8.05
C LEU A 223 -8.82 -0.77 -7.03
N PHE A 224 -7.64 -0.30 -7.39
CA PHE A 224 -6.97 0.70 -6.56
C PHE A 224 -7.55 2.08 -6.87
N ASP A 225 -8.57 2.48 -6.13
CA ASP A 225 -9.29 3.73 -6.38
C ASP A 225 -9.60 4.52 -5.11
N THR A 226 -10.55 5.43 -5.16
CA THR A 226 -10.87 6.31 -4.04
C THR A 226 -12.13 5.92 -3.27
N GLN A 227 -12.76 4.75 -3.59
CA GLN A 227 -14.02 4.33 -2.98
C GLN A 227 -13.88 4.08 -1.47
N PHE A 228 -12.79 3.48 -1.03
CA PHE A 228 -12.49 3.30 0.38
C PHE A 228 -12.57 4.62 1.18
N PHE A 229 -12.02 5.72 0.63
CA PHE A 229 -12.05 7.04 1.27
C PHE A 229 -13.44 7.67 1.28
N ILE A 230 -14.29 7.33 0.33
CA ILE A 230 -15.69 7.77 0.27
C ILE A 230 -16.52 6.98 1.28
N GLU A 231 -16.49 5.67 1.17
CA GLU A 231 -17.37 4.76 1.89
C GLU A 231 -17.10 4.79 3.39
N THR A 232 -15.84 4.88 3.81
CA THR A 232 -15.47 5.05 5.22
C THR A 232 -16.03 6.33 5.85
N GLN A 233 -16.26 7.39 5.07
CA GLN A 233 -16.87 8.64 5.55
C GLN A 233 -18.41 8.62 5.54
N LEU A 234 -19.03 7.60 5.00
CA LEU A 234 -20.47 7.42 5.08
C LEU A 234 -20.88 6.92 6.47
N ARG A 235 -22.10 7.26 6.87
CA ARG A 235 -22.68 6.81 8.14
C ARG A 235 -22.83 5.29 8.13
N GLY A 236 -22.27 4.63 9.15
CA GLY A 236 -22.49 3.22 9.41
C GLY A 236 -23.93 2.94 9.85
N THR A 237 -24.50 1.86 9.38
CA THR A 237 -25.90 1.50 9.64
C THR A 237 -26.11 0.01 9.89
N LEU A 238 -25.10 -0.82 9.63
CA LEU A 238 -25.19 -2.27 9.79
C LEU A 238 -23.82 -2.91 9.97
N PHE A 239 -23.81 -4.08 10.58
CA PHE A 239 -22.67 -4.99 10.53
C PHE A 239 -22.89 -6.03 9.43
N PRO A 240 -21.88 -6.34 8.59
CA PRO A 240 -22.03 -7.33 7.51
C PRO A 240 -22.21 -8.76 8.04
N GLY A 241 -21.62 -9.07 9.20
CA GLY A 241 -21.66 -10.36 9.89
C GLY A 241 -22.38 -10.31 11.23
N THR A 242 -21.72 -10.89 12.23
CA THR A 242 -22.32 -10.98 13.60
C THR A 242 -22.29 -9.65 14.34
N GLY A 243 -21.35 -8.78 14.01
CA GLY A 243 -21.12 -7.49 14.65
C GLY A 243 -20.59 -7.58 16.07
N GLY A 244 -20.09 -6.45 16.58
CA GLY A 244 -19.55 -6.34 17.92
C GLY A 244 -18.18 -6.97 18.12
N ASN A 245 -17.49 -7.31 17.05
CA ASN A 245 -16.13 -7.80 17.08
C ASN A 245 -15.16 -6.67 17.46
N GLN A 246 -14.05 -7.00 18.11
CA GLN A 246 -13.05 -6.01 18.48
C GLN A 246 -12.40 -5.42 17.22
N GLY A 247 -12.41 -4.10 17.10
CA GLY A 247 -11.85 -3.40 15.93
C GLY A 247 -12.80 -3.28 14.74
N GLU A 248 -14.06 -3.72 14.86
CA GLU A 248 -15.11 -3.56 13.87
C GLU A 248 -16.10 -2.45 14.26
N VAL A 249 -16.57 -1.67 13.32
CA VAL A 249 -17.66 -0.70 13.47
C VAL A 249 -18.68 -0.87 12.35
N GLU A 250 -19.89 -0.29 12.52
CA GLU A 250 -20.93 -0.36 11.51
C GLU A 250 -20.45 0.18 10.15
N SER A 251 -20.75 -0.55 9.08
CA SER A 251 -20.52 -0.20 7.68
C SER A 251 -21.76 0.44 7.05
N PRO A 252 -21.62 1.24 5.99
CA PRO A 252 -22.75 1.81 5.24
C PRO A 252 -23.38 0.81 4.27
N ILE A 253 -22.65 -0.23 3.86
CA ILE A 253 -23.00 -1.10 2.73
C ILE A 253 -23.05 -2.55 3.21
N ARG A 254 -24.02 -3.29 2.69
CA ARG A 254 -24.12 -4.72 2.93
C ARG A 254 -22.94 -5.46 2.27
N GLY A 255 -22.23 -6.29 3.04
CA GLY A 255 -21.10 -7.09 2.54
C GLY A 255 -19.77 -6.30 2.51
N GLU A 256 -19.71 -5.12 3.13
CA GLU A 256 -18.50 -4.36 3.41
C GLU A 256 -18.24 -4.38 4.91
N ILE A 257 -16.99 -4.62 5.33
CA ILE A 257 -16.57 -4.50 6.73
C ILE A 257 -15.81 -3.18 6.93
N ARG A 258 -15.99 -2.57 8.09
CA ARG A 258 -15.28 -1.34 8.43
C ARG A 258 -14.46 -1.53 9.69
N LEU A 259 -13.17 -1.22 9.61
CA LEU A 259 -12.30 -1.19 10.78
C LEU A 259 -12.56 0.06 11.61
N GLN A 260 -12.49 -0.11 12.95
CA GLN A 260 -12.57 1.01 13.89
C GLN A 260 -11.46 2.03 13.63
N SER A 261 -10.22 1.57 13.41
CA SER A 261 -9.07 2.43 13.11
C SER A 261 -9.32 3.33 11.90
N ASP A 262 -9.86 2.78 10.81
CA ASP A 262 -10.15 3.54 9.59
C ASP A 262 -11.24 4.58 9.83
N SER A 263 -12.30 4.17 10.51
CA SER A 263 -13.40 5.07 10.87
C SER A 263 -12.92 6.23 11.74
N GLU A 264 -12.05 5.97 12.73
CA GLU A 264 -11.51 6.99 13.63
C GLU A 264 -10.51 7.90 12.90
N LEU A 265 -9.60 7.34 12.09
CA LEU A 265 -8.65 8.12 11.29
C LEU A 265 -9.34 9.00 10.24
N ALA A 266 -10.43 8.53 9.63
CA ALA A 266 -11.23 9.33 8.70
C ALA A 266 -11.88 10.56 9.39
N ARG A 267 -12.00 10.56 10.73
CA ARG A 267 -12.72 11.57 11.53
C ARG A 267 -11.84 12.36 12.49
N ASP A 268 -10.61 11.95 12.74
CA ASP A 268 -9.68 12.68 13.62
C ASP A 268 -9.22 14.00 12.97
N SER A 269 -9.12 15.04 13.75
CA SER A 269 -8.77 16.38 13.26
C SER A 269 -7.40 16.48 12.60
N ARG A 270 -6.50 15.53 12.86
CA ARG A 270 -5.13 15.48 12.29
C ARG A 270 -5.06 14.76 10.95
N THR A 271 -6.09 13.98 10.60
CA THR A 271 -6.09 13.08 9.45
C THR A 271 -7.30 13.28 8.52
N ALA A 272 -8.43 13.73 9.04
CA ALA A 272 -9.69 13.84 8.31
C ALA A 272 -9.62 14.68 7.02
N CYS A 273 -8.87 15.79 7.03
CA CYS A 273 -8.75 16.63 5.84
C CYS A 273 -7.84 16.00 4.78
N GLU A 274 -6.81 15.27 5.18
CA GLU A 274 -6.02 14.47 4.22
C GLU A 274 -6.85 13.32 3.67
N TRP A 275 -7.60 12.59 4.51
CA TRP A 275 -8.52 11.54 4.12
C TRP A 275 -9.49 12.02 3.04
N GLN A 276 -10.23 13.09 3.32
CA GLN A 276 -11.19 13.67 2.38
C GLN A 276 -10.53 14.18 1.09
N SER A 277 -9.27 14.58 1.13
CA SER A 277 -8.57 15.12 -0.04
C SER A 277 -8.27 14.09 -1.13
N PHE A 278 -8.35 12.79 -0.80
CA PHE A 278 -8.24 11.69 -1.77
C PHE A 278 -9.56 11.41 -2.48
N VAL A 279 -10.69 11.78 -1.89
CA VAL A 279 -12.01 11.62 -2.51
C VAL A 279 -12.03 12.27 -3.90
N ASN A 280 -12.33 11.47 -4.94
CA ASN A 280 -12.33 11.90 -6.35
C ASN A 280 -11.00 12.53 -6.82
N ASN A 281 -9.87 12.10 -6.26
CA ASN A 281 -8.55 12.63 -6.63
C ASN A 281 -7.52 11.49 -6.78
N GLN A 282 -7.75 10.63 -7.78
CA GLN A 282 -6.93 9.45 -8.07
C GLN A 282 -5.44 9.80 -8.23
N ALA A 283 -5.12 10.90 -8.92
CA ALA A 283 -3.73 11.29 -9.14
C ALA A 283 -3.00 11.65 -7.84
N LYS A 284 -3.70 12.33 -6.90
CA LYS A 284 -3.14 12.61 -5.57
C LYS A 284 -2.97 11.32 -4.78
N LEU A 285 -3.97 10.45 -4.78
CA LEU A 285 -3.92 9.15 -4.11
C LEU A 285 -2.71 8.33 -4.58
N GLN A 286 -2.57 8.13 -5.89
CA GLN A 286 -1.45 7.40 -6.48
C GLN A 286 -0.09 7.98 -6.06
N SER A 287 0.08 9.30 -6.16
CA SER A 287 1.36 9.95 -5.86
C SER A 287 1.70 9.90 -4.36
N ALA A 288 0.72 10.10 -3.49
CA ALA A 288 0.89 10.06 -2.04
C ALA A 288 1.18 8.64 -1.55
N PHE A 289 0.41 7.66 -2.02
CA PHE A 289 0.63 6.25 -1.71
C PHE A 289 2.02 5.79 -2.15
N LYS A 290 2.39 6.04 -3.43
CA LYS A 290 3.72 5.68 -3.94
C LYS A 290 4.85 6.24 -3.06
N ALA A 291 4.76 7.52 -2.67
CA ALA A 291 5.79 8.16 -1.86
C ALA A 291 5.88 7.56 -0.44
N ALA A 292 4.73 7.32 0.20
CA ALA A 292 4.67 6.74 1.54
C ALA A 292 5.09 5.25 1.52
N PHE A 293 4.67 4.50 0.50
CA PHE A 293 5.06 3.10 0.30
C PHE A 293 6.56 2.96 0.09
N ARG A 294 7.16 3.79 -0.79
CA ARG A 294 8.62 3.83 -0.96
C ARG A 294 9.35 4.00 0.37
N LYS A 295 8.91 4.95 1.19
CA LYS A 295 9.49 5.19 2.52
C LYS A 295 9.36 3.97 3.43
N MET A 296 8.22 3.27 3.37
CA MET A 296 7.94 2.08 4.15
C MET A 296 8.85 0.91 3.76
N THR A 297 8.98 0.64 2.46
CA THR A 297 9.73 -0.51 1.94
C THR A 297 11.24 -0.45 2.19
N VAL A 298 11.78 0.70 2.61
CA VAL A 298 13.20 0.86 2.95
C VAL A 298 13.44 1.04 4.46
N LEU A 299 12.40 0.85 5.29
CA LEU A 299 12.58 0.90 6.75
C LEU A 299 13.65 -0.07 7.21
N GLY A 300 14.55 0.39 8.08
CA GLY A 300 15.67 -0.38 8.59
C GLY A 300 16.90 -0.42 7.67
N HIS A 301 16.79 0.11 6.44
CA HIS A 301 17.86 0.06 5.44
C HIS A 301 18.36 1.47 5.05
N ASP A 302 19.62 1.54 4.61
CA ASP A 302 20.16 2.71 3.91
C ASP A 302 19.82 2.58 2.41
N GLU A 303 18.84 3.35 1.96
CA GLU A 303 18.38 3.33 0.57
C GLU A 303 19.52 3.52 -0.44
N THR A 304 20.57 4.26 -0.07
CA THR A 304 21.73 4.50 -0.96
C THR A 304 22.57 3.26 -1.22
N GLN A 305 22.39 2.21 -0.41
CA GLN A 305 23.05 0.91 -0.57
C GLN A 305 22.19 -0.10 -1.34
N LEU A 306 20.91 0.22 -1.55
CA LEU A 306 20.00 -0.62 -2.32
C LEU A 306 20.09 -0.30 -3.81
N ILE A 307 19.76 -1.27 -4.63
CA ILE A 307 19.72 -1.13 -6.09
C ILE A 307 18.28 -0.83 -6.51
N ASP A 308 18.08 0.30 -7.17
CA ASP A 308 16.79 0.64 -7.76
C ASP A 308 16.52 -0.23 -8.99
N CYS A 309 15.44 -1.00 -8.90
CA CYS A 309 14.93 -1.89 -9.95
C CYS A 309 13.47 -1.52 -10.33
N SER A 310 13.02 -0.32 -10.05
CA SER A 310 11.63 0.11 -10.25
C SER A 310 11.14 -0.04 -11.71
N ASP A 311 12.05 -0.08 -12.67
CA ASP A 311 11.72 -0.25 -14.09
C ASP A 311 11.32 -1.69 -14.48
N VAL A 312 11.40 -2.67 -13.56
CA VAL A 312 10.86 -4.01 -13.80
C VAL A 312 9.35 -4.09 -13.49
N VAL A 313 8.81 -3.14 -12.71
CA VAL A 313 7.39 -3.11 -12.38
C VAL A 313 6.60 -2.64 -13.60
N ALA A 314 5.58 -3.39 -13.99
CA ALA A 314 4.69 -2.99 -15.07
C ALA A 314 3.93 -1.70 -14.72
N VAL A 315 3.57 -0.92 -15.73
CA VAL A 315 2.64 0.20 -15.52
C VAL A 315 1.25 -0.38 -15.31
N PRO A 316 0.60 -0.12 -14.17
CA PRO A 316 -0.72 -0.65 -13.90
C PRO A 316 -1.77 -0.19 -14.93
N PRO A 317 -2.86 -0.95 -15.15
CA PRO A 317 -3.97 -0.50 -15.98
C PRO A 317 -4.56 0.82 -15.46
N ALA A 318 -5.15 1.59 -16.37
CA ALA A 318 -5.83 2.83 -15.98
C ALA A 318 -7.02 2.53 -15.04
N PRO A 319 -7.42 3.50 -14.17
CA PRO A 319 -8.60 3.33 -13.32
C PRO A 319 -9.83 2.96 -14.15
N ALA A 320 -10.61 2.00 -13.66
CA ALA A 320 -11.79 1.48 -14.37
C ALA A 320 -13.08 2.23 -14.02
N SER A 321 -13.10 2.94 -12.89
CA SER A 321 -14.28 3.67 -12.38
C SER A 321 -13.96 5.13 -12.02
N ASN A 322 -15.00 5.94 -11.90
CA ASN A 322 -14.92 7.25 -11.29
C ASN A 322 -15.48 7.18 -9.87
N ALA A 323 -15.01 8.06 -9.00
CA ALA A 323 -15.55 8.23 -7.66
C ALA A 323 -17.06 8.47 -7.67
N HIS A 324 -17.82 7.72 -6.86
CA HIS A 324 -19.29 7.80 -6.82
C HIS A 324 -19.80 7.41 -5.42
N PHE A 325 -21.05 7.78 -5.14
CA PHE A 325 -21.77 7.20 -4.02
C PHE A 325 -22.36 5.85 -4.44
N PRO A 326 -22.25 4.81 -3.62
CA PRO A 326 -22.96 3.55 -3.83
C PRO A 326 -24.47 3.75 -3.97
N ALA A 327 -25.13 2.91 -4.74
CA ALA A 327 -26.57 3.02 -4.97
C ALA A 327 -27.34 2.98 -3.64
N GLY A 328 -28.27 3.93 -3.49
CA GLY A 328 -29.05 4.14 -2.27
C GLY A 328 -28.44 5.11 -1.26
N LEU A 329 -27.18 5.56 -1.46
CA LEU A 329 -26.47 6.51 -0.63
C LEU A 329 -26.23 7.84 -1.36
N SER A 330 -25.93 8.91 -0.62
CA SER A 330 -25.79 10.24 -1.16
C SER A 330 -24.93 11.13 -0.25
N ASN A 331 -24.73 12.37 -0.65
CA ASN A 331 -24.05 13.37 0.19
C ASN A 331 -24.74 13.60 1.56
N ALA A 332 -26.03 13.26 1.71
CA ALA A 332 -26.73 13.36 2.99
C ALA A 332 -26.29 12.29 4.01
N ASP A 333 -25.65 11.24 3.53
CA ASP A 333 -25.16 10.11 4.34
C ASP A 333 -23.70 10.30 4.77
N VAL A 334 -23.02 11.34 4.27
CA VAL A 334 -21.63 11.65 4.62
C VAL A 334 -21.55 12.23 6.03
N GLU A 335 -20.71 11.63 6.86
CA GLU A 335 -20.28 12.17 8.15
C GLU A 335 -18.98 12.95 7.96
N GLN A 336 -19.08 14.17 7.45
CA GLN A 336 -17.92 15.00 7.14
C GLN A 336 -17.16 15.39 8.42
N ALA A 337 -15.87 15.04 8.47
CA ALA A 337 -14.99 15.39 9.57
C ALA A 337 -13.99 16.52 9.22
N CYS A 338 -13.65 16.73 7.94
CA CYS A 338 -12.80 17.86 7.54
C CYS A 338 -13.57 19.17 7.66
N ALA A 339 -13.06 20.10 8.49
CA ALA A 339 -13.67 21.41 8.69
C ALA A 339 -13.29 22.45 7.62
N ASP A 340 -12.20 22.21 6.88
CA ASP A 340 -11.60 23.21 6.00
C ASP A 340 -12.23 23.25 4.62
N THR A 341 -12.75 22.12 4.14
CA THR A 341 -13.32 21.98 2.79
C THR A 341 -14.60 21.17 2.80
N PRO A 342 -15.61 21.54 1.98
CA PRO A 342 -16.79 20.70 1.83
C PRO A 342 -16.43 19.36 1.17
N PHE A 343 -17.22 18.33 1.49
CA PHE A 343 -17.09 17.05 0.80
C PHE A 343 -17.36 17.22 -0.71
N PRO A 344 -16.58 16.58 -1.59
CA PRO A 344 -16.78 16.68 -3.03
C PRO A 344 -18.18 16.24 -3.48
N THR A 345 -18.70 16.87 -4.51
CA THR A 345 -19.96 16.44 -5.13
C THR A 345 -19.69 15.25 -6.04
N LEU A 346 -20.35 14.12 -5.75
CA LEU A 346 -20.24 12.88 -6.51
C LEU A 346 -21.59 12.51 -7.11
N SER A 347 -21.57 11.71 -8.19
CA SER A 347 -22.76 11.02 -8.69
C SER A 347 -23.11 9.85 -7.77
N THR A 348 -24.39 9.46 -7.74
CA THR A 348 -24.83 8.21 -7.10
C THR A 348 -25.08 7.16 -8.17
N ASP A 349 -24.68 5.93 -7.90
CA ASP A 349 -24.96 4.80 -8.79
C ASP A 349 -26.47 4.56 -8.89
N PRO A 350 -26.98 4.26 -10.10
CA PRO A 350 -28.36 3.88 -10.27
C PRO A 350 -28.61 2.44 -9.80
N GLY A 351 -29.82 2.17 -9.34
CA GLY A 351 -30.25 0.80 -9.05
C GLY A 351 -30.68 0.57 -7.60
N PRO A 352 -30.83 -0.69 -7.19
CA PRO A 352 -31.07 -1.03 -5.79
C PRO A 352 -29.84 -0.71 -4.94
N ALA A 353 -30.00 -0.67 -3.61
CA ALA A 353 -28.91 -0.45 -2.69
C ALA A 353 -27.74 -1.42 -2.96
N THR A 354 -26.53 -0.87 -2.98
CA THR A 354 -25.30 -1.64 -3.24
C THR A 354 -25.12 -2.75 -2.21
N SER A 355 -24.66 -3.89 -2.68
CA SER A 355 -24.22 -5.01 -1.86
C SER A 355 -22.97 -5.61 -2.49
N VAL A 356 -21.96 -5.85 -1.68
CA VAL A 356 -20.66 -6.36 -2.12
C VAL A 356 -20.57 -7.85 -1.83
N ALA A 357 -19.97 -8.61 -2.74
CA ALA A 357 -19.64 -10.00 -2.52
C ALA A 357 -18.30 -10.12 -1.79
N PRO A 358 -18.07 -11.18 -1.01
CA PRO A 358 -16.74 -11.47 -0.50
C PRO A 358 -15.72 -11.64 -1.64
N VAL A 359 -14.48 -11.25 -1.38
CA VAL A 359 -13.36 -11.59 -2.27
C VAL A 359 -13.20 -13.11 -2.25
N PRO A 360 -13.14 -13.78 -3.41
CA PRO A 360 -12.95 -15.23 -3.44
C PRO A 360 -11.60 -15.60 -2.82
N PRO A 361 -11.50 -16.69 -2.05
CA PRO A 361 -10.21 -17.21 -1.59
C PRO A 361 -9.38 -17.67 -2.80
N SER A 362 -8.08 -17.61 -2.66
CA SER A 362 -7.09 -18.06 -3.66
C SER A 362 -7.09 -19.56 -3.84
#